data_6d0e6a2a894bf1b9cc268f31bb0e7792
#
_entry.id   6d0e6a2a894bf1b9cc268f31bb0e7792
#
_cell.length_a   1.000
_cell.length_b   1.000
_cell.length_c   1.000
_cell.angle_alpha   90.00
_cell.angle_beta   90.00
_cell.angle_gamma   90.00
#
_symmetry.space_group_name_H-M   'P 1'
#
loop_
_entity.id
_entity.type
_entity.pdbx_description
1 polymer ?
#
loop_
_entity_poly.entity_id
_entity_poly.type
_entity_poly.pdbx_seq_one_letter_code
_entity_poly.pdbx_strand_id
1 'polypeptide(L)'
;MKAAISLAAVMMIAGTVNVYASTPSIASKESNKGVSATLLKADKKPATIQDQINKLYVGLKPGQIIAYYVPDQKFNPLNQIYFAGKGYVFKDYNEYMAKAKKMNAPLLAKPKVLPKGYKFKTGALYLKNPDESSELYKKLDRELKEQAAQGNKSLYTKSLEVGEASSSVLMYVKDKVEVSVVSTFVMNSQPMGGTPVPNSNPNQKTETIEIGGIECVYTTELKGKDHLDWTDTDNQVRYSIWAEGVKSDVVNFAKSMLKN
;
A
#
# COMPACT_ATOMS: atom_id res chain seq x y z
N MET A 1 29.66 -17.61 -15.04
CA MET A 1 29.67 -16.23 -14.51
C MET A 1 28.32 -16.00 -13.86
N LYS A 2 28.25 -15.96 -12.54
CA LYS A 2 27.01 -15.68 -11.79
C LYS A 2 26.82 -14.15 -11.81
N ALA A 3 25.79 -13.68 -12.47
CA ALA A 3 25.43 -12.26 -12.47
C ALA A 3 24.93 -11.90 -11.05
N ALA A 4 25.69 -11.10 -10.33
CA ALA A 4 25.24 -10.47 -9.10
C ALA A 4 24.20 -9.39 -9.51
N ILE A 5 22.92 -9.69 -9.34
CA ILE A 5 21.84 -8.72 -9.53
C ILE A 5 21.91 -7.79 -8.33
N SER A 6 22.32 -6.55 -8.60
CA SER A 6 22.50 -5.51 -7.60
C SER A 6 21.17 -5.20 -6.90
N LEU A 7 21.15 -5.38 -5.59
CA LEU A 7 20.01 -5.20 -4.66
C LEU A 7 19.52 -3.73 -4.53
N ALA A 8 20.06 -2.81 -5.32
CA ALA A 8 19.80 -1.37 -5.21
C ALA A 8 18.40 -0.93 -5.71
N ALA A 9 17.68 -1.78 -6.46
CA ALA A 9 16.33 -1.45 -6.98
C ALA A 9 15.19 -1.63 -5.95
N VAL A 10 15.51 -2.12 -4.76
CA VAL A 10 14.53 -2.61 -3.76
C VAL A 10 13.96 -1.50 -2.88
N MET A 11 14.56 -0.31 -2.83
CA MET A 11 14.22 0.68 -1.81
C MET A 11 13.31 1.83 -2.23
N MET A 12 12.88 1.93 -3.48
CA MET A 12 12.04 3.07 -3.90
C MET A 12 10.52 2.85 -3.80
N ILE A 13 10.05 1.68 -3.36
CA ILE A 13 8.59 1.43 -3.24
C ILE A 13 8.06 1.66 -1.82
N ALA A 14 8.93 1.92 -0.83
CA ALA A 14 8.49 2.19 0.54
C ALA A 14 7.81 3.58 0.72
N GLY A 15 7.76 4.42 -0.30
CA GLY A 15 7.33 5.82 -0.22
C GLY A 15 5.85 6.11 -0.40
N THR A 16 5.00 5.18 -0.81
CA THR A 16 3.60 5.51 -1.14
C THR A 16 2.53 4.55 -0.64
N VAL A 17 2.83 3.68 0.32
CA VAL A 17 1.79 2.93 1.01
C VAL A 17 1.51 3.60 2.36
N ASN A 18 0.90 4.78 2.34
CA ASN A 18 0.28 5.35 3.53
C ASN A 18 -1.00 4.55 3.82
N VAL A 19 -0.87 3.43 4.52
CA VAL A 19 -2.00 2.74 5.13
C VAL A 19 -2.36 3.50 6.39
N TYR A 20 -3.16 4.54 6.28
CA TYR A 20 -3.87 5.09 7.42
C TYR A 20 -5.06 4.19 7.76
N ALA A 21 -4.81 3.13 8.51
CA ALA A 21 -5.84 2.50 9.30
C ALA A 21 -6.02 3.36 10.57
N SER A 22 -6.79 4.44 10.48
CA SER A 22 -7.26 5.14 11.67
C SER A 22 -8.33 4.29 12.35
N THR A 23 -7.94 3.59 13.42
CA THR A 23 -8.87 3.08 14.43
C THR A 23 -9.61 4.25 15.07
N PRO A 24 -10.95 4.26 15.13
CA PRO A 24 -11.66 5.28 15.88
C PRO A 24 -11.41 5.06 17.37
N SER A 25 -10.75 6.02 18.01
CA SER A 25 -10.66 6.12 19.46
C SER A 25 -12.06 6.39 20.02
N ILE A 26 -12.55 5.49 20.86
CA ILE A 26 -13.78 5.68 21.64
C ILE A 26 -13.45 6.66 22.76
N ALA A 27 -13.80 7.92 22.58
CA ALA A 27 -13.76 8.89 23.65
C ALA A 27 -14.97 8.71 24.56
N SER A 28 -14.69 8.55 25.84
CA SER A 28 -15.60 8.45 26.97
C SER A 28 -16.54 9.65 27.05
N LYS A 29 -17.81 9.34 27.34
CA LYS A 29 -18.84 10.31 27.73
C LYS A 29 -18.47 10.99 29.03
N GLU A 30 -18.33 12.31 29.01
CA GLU A 30 -18.57 13.15 30.16
C GLU A 30 -19.79 14.04 29.93
N SER A 31 -20.72 13.94 30.87
CA SER A 31 -21.93 14.71 31.01
C SER A 31 -21.58 16.16 31.38
N ASN A 32 -22.08 17.13 30.64
CA ASN A 32 -22.24 18.47 31.17
C ASN A 32 -23.56 19.11 30.74
N LYS A 33 -24.28 19.57 31.76
CA LYS A 33 -25.56 20.24 31.75
C LYS A 33 -25.46 21.63 31.10
N GLY A 34 -26.45 21.93 30.30
CA GLY A 34 -27.11 23.22 30.12
C GLY A 34 -26.26 24.47 29.89
N VAL A 35 -26.16 24.85 28.61
CA VAL A 35 -25.99 26.28 28.23
C VAL A 35 -26.86 26.53 27.00
N SER A 36 -27.67 27.60 27.14
CA SER A 36 -28.62 28.11 26.18
C SER A 36 -28.03 28.29 24.77
N ALA A 37 -28.66 27.69 23.77
CA ALA A 37 -28.23 27.77 22.39
C ALA A 37 -28.60 29.13 21.76
N THR A 38 -27.68 30.04 21.76
CA THR A 38 -27.67 31.15 20.81
C THR A 38 -27.06 30.62 19.53
N LEU A 39 -27.88 30.40 18.51
CA LEU A 39 -27.46 30.01 17.16
C LEU A 39 -26.58 31.09 16.54
N LEU A 40 -25.30 31.08 16.84
CA LEU A 40 -24.27 31.71 16.04
C LEU A 40 -24.18 30.91 14.73
N LYS A 41 -24.62 31.48 13.61
CA LYS A 41 -24.26 31.01 12.29
C LYS A 41 -22.73 31.00 12.22
N ALA A 42 -22.14 29.84 12.44
CA ALA A 42 -20.71 29.65 12.22
C ALA A 42 -20.50 29.82 10.71
N ASP A 43 -19.84 30.90 10.32
CA ASP A 43 -19.32 31.08 8.97
C ASP A 43 -18.46 29.87 8.68
N LYS A 44 -18.93 28.98 7.81
CA LYS A 44 -18.20 27.79 7.39
C LYS A 44 -16.98 28.28 6.63
N LYS A 45 -15.82 28.33 7.30
CA LYS A 45 -14.55 28.55 6.64
C LYS A 45 -14.48 27.65 5.40
N PRO A 46 -14.13 28.19 4.22
CA PRO A 46 -14.06 27.37 3.01
C PRO A 46 -13.09 26.21 3.24
N ALA A 47 -13.50 24.99 2.80
CA ALA A 47 -12.73 23.79 2.99
C ALA A 47 -11.36 23.93 2.30
N THR A 48 -10.29 23.61 3.02
CA THR A 48 -8.93 23.63 2.47
C THR A 48 -8.78 22.54 1.39
N ILE A 49 -7.74 22.63 0.56
CA ILE A 49 -7.41 21.57 -0.41
C ILE A 49 -7.22 20.23 0.32
N GLN A 50 -6.54 20.25 1.47
CA GLN A 50 -6.34 19.04 2.28
C GLN A 50 -7.66 18.44 2.78
N ASP A 51 -8.62 19.27 3.21
CA ASP A 51 -9.95 18.81 3.63
C ASP A 51 -10.71 18.17 2.46
N GLN A 52 -10.59 18.73 1.25
CA GLN A 52 -11.20 18.19 0.06
C GLN A 52 -10.59 16.83 -0.32
N ILE A 53 -9.26 16.70 -0.27
CA ILE A 53 -8.54 15.44 -0.50
C ILE A 53 -8.94 14.39 0.56
N ASN A 54 -8.96 14.76 1.84
CA ASN A 54 -9.37 13.85 2.91
C ASN A 54 -10.81 13.36 2.72
N LYS A 55 -11.72 14.27 2.35
CA LYS A 55 -13.12 13.93 2.05
C LYS A 55 -13.23 12.96 0.87
N LEU A 56 -12.38 13.12 -0.15
CA LEU A 56 -12.29 12.22 -1.28
C LEU A 56 -11.91 10.79 -0.80
N TYR A 57 -10.86 10.64 -0.01
CA TYR A 57 -10.43 9.34 0.53
C TYR A 57 -11.50 8.67 1.40
N VAL A 58 -12.16 9.44 2.27
CA VAL A 58 -13.26 8.92 3.14
C VAL A 58 -14.45 8.47 2.31
N GLY A 59 -14.75 9.15 1.21
CA GLY A 59 -15.90 8.85 0.33
C GLY A 59 -15.70 7.66 -0.60
N LEU A 60 -14.47 7.11 -0.74
CA LEU A 60 -14.19 6.00 -1.64
C LEU A 60 -14.92 4.72 -1.23
N LYS A 61 -15.44 4.01 -2.21
CA LYS A 61 -15.97 2.64 -2.07
C LYS A 61 -14.88 1.60 -2.37
N PRO A 62 -14.96 0.39 -1.78
CA PRO A 62 -14.05 -0.68 -2.14
C PRO A 62 -14.04 -0.94 -3.64
N GLY A 63 -12.86 -1.03 -4.24
CA GLY A 63 -12.67 -1.21 -5.68
C GLY A 63 -12.68 0.06 -6.51
N GLN A 64 -12.79 1.23 -5.90
CA GLN A 64 -12.81 2.50 -6.59
C GLN A 64 -11.42 3.15 -6.60
N ILE A 65 -11.04 3.72 -7.75
CA ILE A 65 -9.95 4.68 -7.89
C ILE A 65 -10.51 6.00 -8.43
N ILE A 66 -10.01 7.10 -7.90
CA ILE A 66 -10.26 8.45 -8.40
C ILE A 66 -8.92 9.09 -8.76
N ALA A 67 -8.75 9.48 -10.02
CA ALA A 67 -7.67 10.37 -10.42
C ALA A 67 -8.04 11.80 -10.00
N TYR A 68 -7.08 12.54 -9.46
CA TYR A 68 -7.31 13.94 -9.08
C TYR A 68 -6.11 14.82 -9.42
N TYR A 69 -6.42 16.09 -9.67
CA TYR A 69 -5.43 17.13 -9.97
C TYR A 69 -5.70 18.36 -9.13
N VAL A 70 -4.63 18.92 -8.55
CA VAL A 70 -4.62 20.17 -7.79
C VAL A 70 -3.85 21.21 -8.59
N PRO A 71 -4.48 22.32 -9.04
CA PRO A 71 -3.79 23.36 -9.82
C PRO A 71 -2.81 24.19 -9.03
N ASP A 72 -2.97 24.27 -7.70
CA ASP A 72 -2.09 25.06 -6.83
C ASP A 72 -0.70 24.42 -6.74
N GLN A 73 0.31 25.10 -7.28
CA GLN A 73 1.70 24.64 -7.31
C GLN A 73 2.32 24.47 -5.91
N LYS A 74 1.79 25.10 -4.86
CA LYS A 74 2.25 24.87 -3.49
C LYS A 74 1.91 23.46 -3.01
N PHE A 75 0.79 22.91 -3.47
CA PHE A 75 0.34 21.55 -3.15
C PHE A 75 0.74 20.51 -4.20
N ASN A 76 1.01 20.95 -5.42
CA ASN A 76 1.38 20.11 -6.55
C ASN A 76 2.57 20.69 -7.33
N PRO A 77 3.77 20.72 -6.74
CA PRO A 77 4.94 21.34 -7.36
C PRO A 77 5.40 20.61 -8.63
N LEU A 78 5.11 19.32 -8.75
CA LEU A 78 5.46 18.51 -9.93
C LEU A 78 4.42 18.62 -11.04
N ASN A 79 3.33 19.34 -10.83
CA ASN A 79 2.26 19.52 -11.80
C ASN A 79 1.74 18.19 -12.39
N GLN A 80 1.54 17.18 -11.54
CA GLN A 80 1.11 15.83 -11.91
C GLN A 80 -0.28 15.50 -11.38
N ILE A 81 -0.91 14.48 -11.93
CA ILE A 81 -2.14 13.91 -11.36
C ILE A 81 -1.79 12.88 -10.29
N TYR A 82 -2.69 12.72 -9.34
CA TYR A 82 -2.60 11.75 -8.24
C TYR A 82 -3.77 10.79 -8.29
N PHE A 83 -3.63 9.67 -7.58
CA PHE A 83 -4.68 8.66 -7.48
C PHE A 83 -5.03 8.39 -6.02
N ALA A 84 -6.33 8.43 -5.72
CA ALA A 84 -6.88 7.95 -4.47
C ALA A 84 -7.62 6.65 -4.74
N GLY A 85 -7.21 5.56 -4.11
CA GLY A 85 -7.80 4.25 -4.32
C GLY A 85 -8.20 3.59 -3.01
N LYS A 86 -9.30 2.82 -3.03
CA LYS A 86 -9.70 1.97 -1.91
C LYS A 86 -9.78 0.52 -2.37
N GLY A 87 -8.80 -0.27 -1.95
CA GLY A 87 -8.74 -1.71 -2.22
C GLY A 87 -9.87 -2.49 -1.56
N TYR A 88 -9.79 -3.79 -1.63
CA TYR A 88 -10.72 -4.71 -0.99
C TYR A 88 -10.10 -5.32 0.26
N VAL A 89 -10.93 -5.57 1.27
CA VAL A 89 -10.55 -6.29 2.48
C VAL A 89 -11.55 -7.42 2.71
N PHE A 90 -11.05 -8.63 2.96
CA PHE A 90 -11.83 -9.84 3.14
C PHE A 90 -11.54 -10.48 4.50
N LYS A 91 -12.56 -10.96 5.16
CA LYS A 91 -12.45 -11.78 6.37
C LYS A 91 -12.44 -13.26 6.06
N ASP A 92 -12.86 -13.65 4.86
CA ASP A 92 -12.82 -15.03 4.34
C ASP A 92 -11.73 -15.18 3.29
N TYR A 93 -10.95 -16.26 3.40
CA TYR A 93 -9.85 -16.52 2.48
C TYR A 93 -10.33 -16.91 1.08
N ASN A 94 -11.45 -17.63 0.96
CA ASN A 94 -11.97 -18.06 -0.34
C ASN A 94 -12.53 -16.89 -1.12
N GLU A 95 -13.21 -15.94 -0.44
CA GLU A 95 -13.67 -14.69 -1.06
C GLU A 95 -12.48 -13.86 -1.56
N TYR A 96 -11.41 -13.75 -0.72
CA TYR A 96 -10.17 -13.10 -1.13
C TYR A 96 -9.61 -13.76 -2.40
N MET A 97 -9.44 -15.08 -2.43
CA MET A 97 -8.86 -15.80 -3.56
C MET A 97 -9.69 -15.66 -4.83
N ALA A 98 -11.01 -15.75 -4.72
CA ALA A 98 -11.91 -15.55 -5.86
C ALA A 98 -11.76 -14.16 -6.48
N LYS A 99 -11.69 -13.12 -5.62
CA LYS A 99 -11.51 -11.74 -6.08
C LYS A 99 -10.11 -11.49 -6.62
N ALA A 100 -9.07 -12.02 -5.98
CA ALA A 100 -7.68 -11.89 -6.40
C ALA A 100 -7.47 -12.46 -7.82
N LYS A 101 -7.99 -13.65 -8.09
CA LYS A 101 -7.99 -14.26 -9.44
C LYS A 101 -8.70 -13.37 -10.46
N LYS A 102 -9.90 -12.87 -10.13
CA LYS A 102 -10.66 -11.99 -11.03
C LYS A 102 -9.93 -10.68 -11.35
N MET A 103 -9.07 -10.21 -10.44
CA MET A 103 -8.34 -8.95 -10.58
C MET A 103 -6.89 -9.13 -11.04
N ASN A 104 -6.51 -10.32 -11.50
CA ASN A 104 -5.14 -10.63 -11.91
C ASN A 104 -4.10 -10.18 -10.85
N ALA A 105 -4.46 -10.32 -9.57
CA ALA A 105 -3.56 -9.94 -8.49
C ALA A 105 -2.37 -10.89 -8.39
N PRO A 106 -1.19 -10.46 -7.89
CA PRO A 106 -0.13 -11.38 -7.52
C PRO A 106 -0.65 -12.28 -6.39
N LEU A 107 -0.89 -13.56 -6.70
CA LEU A 107 -1.59 -14.46 -5.80
C LEU A 107 -0.74 -14.87 -4.60
N LEU A 108 -1.32 -14.80 -3.41
CA LEU A 108 -0.78 -15.37 -2.18
C LEU A 108 -1.52 -16.65 -1.82
N ALA A 109 -0.83 -17.79 -1.98
CA ALA A 109 -1.34 -19.03 -1.46
C ALA A 109 -1.29 -19.02 0.08
N LYS A 110 -2.32 -19.58 0.72
CA LYS A 110 -2.28 -19.84 2.15
C LYS A 110 -1.21 -20.90 2.43
N PRO A 111 -0.34 -20.73 3.43
CA PRO A 111 0.59 -21.76 3.83
C PRO A 111 -0.13 -23.10 4.08
N LYS A 112 0.40 -24.22 3.57
CA LYS A 112 -0.18 -25.55 3.82
C LYS A 112 -0.28 -25.85 5.31
N VAL A 113 0.76 -25.44 6.05
CA VAL A 113 0.82 -25.56 7.50
C VAL A 113 1.17 -24.20 8.08
N LEU A 114 0.23 -23.58 8.76
CA LEU A 114 0.50 -22.32 9.48
C LEU A 114 1.44 -22.58 10.66
N PRO A 115 2.38 -21.67 10.95
CA PRO A 115 3.15 -21.72 12.19
C PRO A 115 2.22 -21.77 13.41
N LYS A 116 2.64 -22.54 14.42
CA LYS A 116 1.81 -22.87 15.60
C LYS A 116 1.20 -21.63 16.25
N GLY A 117 -0.11 -21.66 16.43
CA GLY A 117 -0.89 -20.60 17.10
C GLY A 117 -1.37 -19.48 16.19
N TYR A 118 -0.86 -19.38 14.97
CA TYR A 118 -1.33 -18.35 14.03
C TYR A 118 -2.66 -18.74 13.38
N LYS A 119 -3.51 -17.73 13.18
CA LYS A 119 -4.80 -17.84 12.48
C LYS A 119 -4.88 -16.76 11.41
N PHE A 120 -5.52 -17.07 10.30
CA PHE A 120 -5.85 -16.08 9.28
C PHE A 120 -6.76 -15.01 9.89
N LYS A 121 -6.44 -13.72 9.65
CA LYS A 121 -7.20 -12.57 10.11
C LYS A 121 -7.95 -11.91 8.96
N THR A 122 -7.23 -11.48 7.91
CA THR A 122 -7.81 -10.81 6.75
C THR A 122 -6.95 -11.04 5.51
N GLY A 123 -7.58 -10.94 4.33
CA GLY A 123 -6.91 -10.75 3.04
C GLY A 123 -7.23 -9.37 2.50
N ALA A 124 -6.29 -8.72 1.82
CA ALA A 124 -6.52 -7.45 1.17
C ALA A 124 -5.95 -7.43 -0.25
N LEU A 125 -6.58 -6.64 -1.14
CA LEU A 125 -6.12 -6.38 -2.49
C LEU A 125 -5.97 -4.89 -2.68
N TYR A 126 -4.82 -4.44 -3.16
CA TYR A 126 -4.57 -3.06 -3.52
C TYR A 126 -4.70 -2.87 -5.02
N LEU A 127 -5.39 -1.81 -5.41
CA LEU A 127 -5.71 -1.53 -6.81
C LEU A 127 -4.47 -1.05 -7.56
N LYS A 128 -4.38 -1.42 -8.84
CA LYS A 128 -3.31 -0.95 -9.71
C LYS A 128 -3.66 0.42 -10.27
N ASN A 129 -2.86 1.42 -9.97
CA ASN A 129 -2.97 2.74 -10.60
C ASN A 129 -2.46 2.66 -12.06
N PRO A 130 -2.96 3.51 -12.97
CA PRO A 130 -2.37 3.65 -14.28
C PRO A 130 -0.90 4.08 -14.22
N ASP A 131 -0.04 3.42 -14.98
CA ASP A 131 1.36 3.81 -15.15
C ASP A 131 1.47 5.17 -15.85
N GLU A 132 2.44 6.00 -15.47
CA GLU A 132 2.66 7.32 -16.07
C GLU A 132 2.94 7.26 -17.57
N SER A 133 3.55 6.18 -18.05
CA SER A 133 3.79 5.93 -19.48
C SER A 133 2.54 5.51 -20.26
N SER A 134 1.46 5.08 -19.56
CA SER A 134 0.26 4.55 -20.20
C SER A 134 -0.57 5.64 -20.90
N GLU A 135 -1.25 5.25 -21.98
CA GLU A 135 -2.17 6.16 -22.68
C GLU A 135 -3.35 6.61 -21.77
N LEU A 136 -3.76 5.75 -20.85
CA LEU A 136 -4.80 6.12 -19.88
C LEU A 136 -4.34 7.24 -18.95
N TYR A 137 -3.12 7.15 -18.41
CA TYR A 137 -2.55 8.21 -17.57
C TYR A 137 -2.44 9.52 -18.34
N LYS A 138 -1.85 9.51 -19.54
CA LYS A 138 -1.68 10.70 -20.39
C LYS A 138 -3.03 11.35 -20.74
N LYS A 139 -4.05 10.53 -21.00
CA LYS A 139 -5.40 11.02 -21.24
C LYS A 139 -5.99 11.69 -20.00
N LEU A 140 -5.88 11.07 -18.82
CA LEU A 140 -6.37 11.62 -17.55
C LEU A 140 -5.65 12.92 -17.19
N ASP A 141 -4.33 12.96 -17.34
CA ASP A 141 -3.52 14.14 -17.07
C ASP A 141 -3.97 15.32 -17.93
N ARG A 142 -4.12 15.12 -19.24
CA ARG A 142 -4.61 16.14 -20.17
C ARG A 142 -6.01 16.62 -19.79
N GLU A 143 -6.97 15.70 -19.63
CA GLU A 143 -8.36 16.04 -19.35
C GLU A 143 -8.55 16.83 -18.04
N LEU A 144 -7.85 16.41 -16.97
CA LEU A 144 -7.95 17.09 -15.67
C LEU A 144 -7.28 18.47 -15.68
N LYS A 145 -6.18 18.64 -16.41
CA LYS A 145 -5.51 19.93 -16.59
C LYS A 145 -6.32 20.87 -17.48
N GLU A 146 -6.94 20.37 -18.55
CA GLU A 146 -7.86 21.15 -19.39
C GLU A 146 -9.06 21.64 -18.58
N GLN A 147 -9.67 20.78 -17.75
CA GLN A 147 -10.74 21.19 -16.84
C GLN A 147 -10.27 22.27 -15.84
N ALA A 148 -9.05 22.18 -15.36
CA ALA A 148 -8.49 23.15 -14.44
C ALA A 148 -8.21 24.49 -15.11
N ALA A 149 -7.75 24.50 -16.36
CA ALA A 149 -7.49 25.72 -17.12
C ALA A 149 -8.79 26.49 -17.45
N GLN A 150 -9.93 25.79 -17.56
CA GLN A 150 -11.24 26.37 -17.85
C GLN A 150 -12.08 26.65 -16.59
N GLY A 151 -11.66 26.16 -15.45
CA GLY A 151 -12.43 26.22 -14.21
C GLY A 151 -11.74 27.01 -13.10
N ASN A 152 -12.43 27.11 -11.96
CA ASN A 152 -11.96 27.85 -10.78
C ASN A 152 -11.94 26.99 -9.50
N LYS A 153 -11.98 25.63 -9.64
CA LYS A 153 -11.95 24.72 -8.50
C LYS A 153 -10.52 24.50 -8.04
N SER A 154 -10.37 24.22 -6.75
CA SER A 154 -9.07 23.87 -6.16
C SER A 154 -8.72 22.39 -6.34
N LEU A 155 -9.68 21.54 -6.72
CA LEU A 155 -9.53 20.10 -6.92
C LEU A 155 -10.41 19.63 -8.08
N TYR A 156 -9.82 18.91 -9.02
CA TYR A 156 -10.50 18.26 -10.16
C TYR A 156 -10.35 16.76 -10.03
N THR A 157 -11.42 16.01 -10.32
CA THR A 157 -11.44 14.56 -10.07
C THR A 157 -12.11 13.79 -11.20
N LYS A 158 -11.64 12.56 -11.45
CA LYS A 158 -12.25 11.62 -12.38
C LYS A 158 -12.23 10.21 -11.82
N SER A 159 -13.40 9.57 -11.72
CA SER A 159 -13.52 8.18 -11.28
C SER A 159 -13.06 7.21 -12.35
N LEU A 160 -12.41 6.13 -11.95
CA LEU A 160 -11.90 5.07 -12.82
C LEU A 160 -12.51 3.73 -12.42
N GLU A 161 -12.81 2.91 -13.44
CA GLU A 161 -13.05 1.49 -13.24
C GLU A 161 -11.71 0.75 -13.26
N VAL A 162 -11.48 -0.09 -12.26
CA VAL A 162 -10.22 -0.82 -12.10
C VAL A 162 -10.49 -2.31 -12.09
N GLY A 163 -9.89 -2.99 -13.07
CA GLY A 163 -9.96 -4.44 -13.22
C GLY A 163 -8.78 -5.20 -12.61
N GLU A 164 -7.71 -4.52 -12.20
CA GLU A 164 -6.45 -5.15 -11.78
C GLU A 164 -6.03 -4.72 -10.38
N ALA A 165 -5.34 -5.63 -9.68
CA ALA A 165 -4.68 -5.34 -8.41
C ALA A 165 -3.15 -5.34 -8.59
N SER A 166 -2.47 -4.41 -7.94
CA SER A 166 -1.01 -4.32 -7.94
C SER A 166 -0.36 -5.21 -6.90
N SER A 167 -1.05 -5.44 -5.78
CA SER A 167 -0.53 -6.25 -4.68
C SER A 167 -1.62 -6.94 -3.88
N SER A 168 -1.22 -8.01 -3.20
CA SER A 168 -2.04 -8.80 -2.30
C SER A 168 -1.41 -8.85 -0.91
N VAL A 169 -2.23 -8.87 0.11
CA VAL A 169 -1.79 -9.00 1.50
C VAL A 169 -2.62 -10.05 2.21
N LEU A 170 -1.97 -10.98 2.91
CA LEU A 170 -2.61 -11.85 3.89
C LEU A 170 -2.10 -11.51 5.28
N MET A 171 -3.01 -11.29 6.21
CA MET A 171 -2.69 -10.97 7.60
C MET A 171 -3.04 -12.17 8.50
N TYR A 172 -2.12 -12.52 9.35
CA TYR A 172 -2.25 -13.57 10.35
C TYR A 172 -2.03 -12.99 11.74
N VAL A 173 -2.66 -13.59 12.74
CA VAL A 173 -2.57 -13.14 14.13
C VAL A 173 -2.35 -14.32 15.07
N LYS A 174 -1.48 -14.11 16.06
CA LYS A 174 -1.28 -14.99 17.22
C LYS A 174 -1.16 -14.10 18.44
N ASP A 175 -2.13 -14.20 19.36
CA ASP A 175 -2.25 -13.31 20.51
C ASP A 175 -2.26 -11.83 20.10
N LYS A 176 -1.20 -11.10 20.39
CA LYS A 176 -1.03 -9.69 20.00
C LYS A 176 -0.06 -9.49 18.83
N VAL A 177 0.56 -10.57 18.34
CA VAL A 177 1.52 -10.50 17.23
C VAL A 177 0.79 -10.61 15.91
N GLU A 178 1.01 -9.66 15.02
CA GLU A 178 0.50 -9.68 13.66
C GLU A 178 1.63 -9.95 12.66
N VAL A 179 1.38 -10.87 11.74
CA VAL A 179 2.27 -11.14 10.61
C VAL A 179 1.52 -10.82 9.32
N SER A 180 2.11 -9.97 8.50
CA SER A 180 1.60 -9.64 7.17
C SER A 180 2.48 -10.30 6.10
N VAL A 181 1.86 -11.02 5.19
CA VAL A 181 2.49 -11.57 4.00
C VAL A 181 1.99 -10.78 2.80
N VAL A 182 2.91 -10.21 2.05
CA VAL A 182 2.64 -9.33 0.92
C VAL A 182 3.20 -9.96 -0.36
N SER A 183 2.47 -9.88 -1.45
CA SER A 183 3.00 -10.10 -2.80
C SER A 183 2.73 -8.89 -3.68
N THR A 184 3.70 -8.56 -4.51
CA THR A 184 3.62 -7.39 -5.42
C THR A 184 4.29 -7.76 -6.73
N PHE A 185 3.72 -7.37 -7.87
CA PHE A 185 4.41 -7.52 -9.15
C PHE A 185 5.69 -6.67 -9.16
N VAL A 186 6.76 -7.25 -9.66
CA VAL A 186 8.00 -6.52 -9.90
C VAL A 186 7.75 -5.56 -11.06
N MET A 187 7.80 -4.27 -10.77
CA MET A 187 7.75 -3.28 -11.84
C MET A 187 9.11 -3.18 -12.50
N ASN A 188 9.16 -3.42 -13.80
CA ASN A 188 10.35 -3.13 -14.62
C ASN A 188 10.48 -1.61 -14.81
N SER A 189 10.74 -0.89 -13.70
CA SER A 189 11.14 0.50 -13.82
C SER A 189 12.54 0.53 -14.45
N GLN A 190 12.66 1.15 -15.62
CA GLN A 190 13.98 1.50 -16.13
C GLN A 190 14.69 2.34 -15.07
N PRO A 191 15.95 2.04 -14.71
CA PRO A 191 16.68 2.87 -13.78
C PRO A 191 16.71 4.29 -14.35
N MET A 192 16.13 5.25 -13.64
CA MET A 192 16.42 6.65 -13.92
C MET A 192 17.92 6.82 -13.76
N GLY A 193 18.60 7.21 -14.86
CA GLY A 193 20.05 7.28 -14.94
C GLY A 193 20.64 8.04 -13.74
N GLY A 194 21.32 7.33 -12.88
CA GLY A 194 22.00 7.81 -11.68
C GLY A 194 22.75 6.66 -11.04
N THR A 195 23.86 6.96 -10.39
CA THR A 195 24.58 5.97 -9.58
C THR A 195 23.71 5.62 -8.37
N PRO A 196 23.36 4.33 -8.15
CA PRO A 196 22.64 3.95 -6.95
C PRO A 196 23.43 4.37 -5.71
N VAL A 197 22.86 5.29 -4.92
CA VAL A 197 23.45 5.63 -3.62
C VAL A 197 23.02 4.53 -2.65
N PRO A 198 23.97 3.83 -2.00
CA PRO A 198 23.62 2.86 -0.95
C PRO A 198 22.79 3.56 0.12
N ASN A 199 21.58 3.07 0.37
CA ASN A 199 20.78 3.59 1.47
C ASN A 199 21.35 3.05 2.77
N SER A 200 22.29 3.78 3.36
CA SER A 200 22.81 3.50 4.69
C SER A 200 21.85 4.06 5.75
N ASN A 201 20.69 3.42 5.90
CA ASN A 201 19.85 3.70 7.06
C ASN A 201 20.52 3.09 8.31
N PRO A 202 21.10 3.90 9.23
CA PRO A 202 21.80 3.38 10.39
C PRO A 202 20.90 2.59 11.36
N ASN A 203 19.58 2.69 11.17
CA ASN A 203 18.58 1.99 11.96
C ASN A 203 18.17 0.63 11.36
N GLN A 204 18.74 0.25 10.23
CA GLN A 204 18.45 -1.03 9.57
C GLN A 204 19.69 -1.91 9.49
N LYS A 205 19.50 -3.21 9.75
CA LYS A 205 20.52 -4.25 9.52
C LYS A 205 19.92 -5.29 8.60
N THR A 206 20.65 -5.65 7.56
CA THR A 206 20.25 -6.68 6.59
C THR A 206 21.18 -7.88 6.69
N GLU A 207 20.63 -9.06 6.51
CA GLU A 207 21.38 -10.32 6.35
C GLU A 207 20.71 -11.17 5.26
N THR A 208 21.52 -11.94 4.55
CA THR A 208 21.03 -12.92 3.58
C THR A 208 20.77 -14.24 4.28
N ILE A 209 19.60 -14.82 4.05
CA ILE A 209 19.20 -16.13 4.60
C ILE A 209 18.76 -17.02 3.44
N GLU A 210 19.25 -18.25 3.37
CA GLU A 210 18.77 -19.23 2.41
C GLU A 210 17.63 -20.08 3.01
N ILE A 211 16.51 -20.15 2.30
CA ILE A 211 15.33 -20.94 2.70
C ILE A 211 14.90 -21.81 1.52
N GLY A 212 15.11 -23.12 1.62
CA GLY A 212 14.70 -24.04 0.56
C GLY A 212 15.39 -23.81 -0.78
N GLY A 213 16.62 -23.35 -0.78
CA GLY A 213 17.38 -23.01 -1.99
C GLY A 213 17.08 -21.60 -2.55
N ILE A 214 16.22 -20.83 -1.89
CA ILE A 214 15.88 -19.46 -2.29
C ILE A 214 16.61 -18.49 -1.39
N GLU A 215 17.31 -17.54 -2.01
CA GLU A 215 17.96 -16.44 -1.31
C GLU A 215 16.90 -15.41 -0.86
N CYS A 216 16.86 -15.15 0.44
CA CYS A 216 15.98 -14.19 1.07
C CYS A 216 16.80 -13.11 1.79
N VAL A 217 16.32 -11.89 1.80
CA VAL A 217 16.93 -10.77 2.53
C VAL A 217 16.10 -10.48 3.78
N TYR A 218 16.70 -10.70 4.94
CA TYR A 218 16.07 -10.33 6.19
C TYR A 218 16.58 -8.97 6.65
N THR A 219 15.66 -8.08 7.00
CA THR A 219 15.94 -6.73 7.48
C THR A 219 15.36 -6.55 8.88
N THR A 220 16.22 -6.14 9.83
CA THR A 220 15.81 -5.74 11.17
C THR A 220 15.74 -4.22 11.25
N GLU A 221 14.68 -3.68 11.81
CA GLU A 221 14.52 -2.26 12.08
C GLU A 221 14.55 -1.98 13.59
N LEU A 222 15.34 -0.97 14.02
CA LEU A 222 15.45 -0.59 15.43
C LEU A 222 14.14 -0.09 16.04
N LYS A 223 13.27 0.50 15.22
CA LYS A 223 11.93 0.98 15.59
C LYS A 223 10.98 0.68 14.45
N GLY A 224 10.53 -0.55 14.33
CA GLY A 224 9.67 -0.93 13.21
C GLY A 224 9.38 -2.42 13.20
N LYS A 225 8.92 -2.87 12.05
CA LYS A 225 8.67 -4.29 11.80
C LYS A 225 9.85 -4.89 11.08
N ASP A 226 10.34 -5.98 11.62
CA ASP A 226 11.28 -6.83 10.89
C ASP A 226 10.60 -7.39 9.62
N HIS A 227 11.36 -7.53 8.55
CA HIS A 227 10.82 -8.11 7.33
C HIS A 227 11.82 -9.02 6.63
N LEU A 228 11.27 -9.93 5.84
CA LEU A 228 12.02 -10.85 4.99
C LEU A 228 11.42 -10.80 3.59
N ASP A 229 12.30 -10.58 2.62
CA ASP A 229 11.94 -10.41 1.22
C ASP A 229 12.59 -11.48 0.35
N TRP A 230 11.87 -11.94 -0.68
CA TRP A 230 12.42 -12.71 -1.79
C TRP A 230 11.67 -12.39 -3.08
N THR A 231 12.27 -12.76 -4.20
CA THR A 231 11.65 -12.56 -5.52
C THR A 231 11.53 -13.89 -6.26
N ASP A 232 10.35 -14.16 -6.76
CA ASP A 232 10.09 -15.17 -7.75
C ASP A 232 10.33 -14.54 -9.14
N THR A 233 11.47 -14.84 -9.73
CA THR A 233 11.88 -14.25 -11.01
C THR A 233 11.07 -14.79 -12.19
N ASP A 234 10.56 -16.01 -12.09
CA ASP A 234 9.79 -16.64 -13.16
C ASP A 234 8.41 -15.98 -13.30
N ASN A 235 7.79 -15.66 -12.17
CA ASN A 235 6.48 -15.02 -12.12
C ASN A 235 6.54 -13.49 -11.97
N GLN A 236 7.74 -12.92 -11.88
CA GLN A 236 7.95 -11.49 -11.65
C GLN A 236 7.17 -10.97 -10.43
N VAL A 237 7.22 -11.73 -9.33
CA VAL A 237 6.54 -11.41 -8.08
C VAL A 237 7.55 -11.29 -6.94
N ARG A 238 7.52 -10.19 -6.24
CA ARG A 238 8.22 -10.01 -4.98
C ARG A 238 7.30 -10.37 -3.83
N TYR A 239 7.82 -11.10 -2.87
CA TYR A 239 7.18 -11.45 -1.61
C TYR A 239 7.87 -10.77 -0.45
N SER A 240 7.09 -10.34 0.54
CA SER A 240 7.59 -9.73 1.78
C SER A 240 6.78 -10.27 2.96
N ILE A 241 7.45 -10.62 4.04
CA ILE A 241 6.81 -10.99 5.31
C ILE A 241 7.24 -9.99 6.38
N TRP A 242 6.27 -9.39 7.04
CA TRP A 242 6.44 -8.34 8.05
C TRP A 242 5.88 -8.77 9.40
N ALA A 243 6.66 -8.61 10.46
CA ALA A 243 6.21 -8.82 11.84
C ALA A 243 6.93 -7.90 12.82
N GLU A 244 6.31 -7.59 13.96
CA GLU A 244 6.98 -6.85 15.04
C GLU A 244 7.85 -7.79 15.87
N GLY A 245 9.17 -7.54 15.87
CA GLY A 245 10.12 -8.00 16.87
C GLY A 245 10.37 -9.50 16.99
N VAL A 246 9.95 -10.34 16.01
CA VAL A 246 10.11 -11.81 16.13
C VAL A 246 10.67 -12.43 14.85
N LYS A 247 12.00 -12.39 14.70
CA LYS A 247 12.71 -13.01 13.56
C LYS A 247 12.26 -14.45 13.30
N SER A 248 12.09 -15.26 14.36
CA SER A 248 11.67 -16.66 14.22
C SER A 248 10.31 -16.81 13.55
N ASP A 249 9.36 -15.92 13.82
CA ASP A 249 8.03 -15.98 13.24
C ASP A 249 8.08 -15.62 11.75
N VAL A 250 8.81 -14.56 11.37
CA VAL A 250 9.03 -14.16 9.98
C VAL A 250 9.65 -15.31 9.18
N VAL A 251 10.74 -15.90 9.70
CA VAL A 251 11.42 -17.02 9.04
C VAL A 251 10.56 -18.29 8.97
N ASN A 252 9.77 -18.59 10.01
CA ASN A 252 8.87 -19.74 10.00
C ASN A 252 7.72 -19.57 8.99
N PHE A 253 7.19 -18.36 8.83
CA PHE A 253 6.22 -18.08 7.76
C PHE A 253 6.84 -18.26 6.38
N ALA A 254 8.05 -17.73 6.13
CA ALA A 254 8.75 -17.92 4.87
C ALA A 254 8.96 -19.41 4.57
N LYS A 255 9.44 -20.18 5.54
CA LYS A 255 9.60 -21.65 5.41
C LYS A 255 8.30 -22.36 5.08
N SER A 256 7.17 -21.91 5.64
CA SER A 256 5.85 -22.51 5.38
C SER A 256 5.30 -22.17 4.00
N MET A 257 5.77 -21.10 3.39
CA MET A 257 5.38 -20.69 2.03
C MET A 257 6.29 -21.27 0.94
N LEU A 258 7.59 -21.37 1.21
CA LEU A 258 8.61 -21.82 0.24
C LEU A 258 8.78 -23.35 0.18
N LYS A 259 8.23 -24.10 1.12
CA LYS A 259 8.23 -25.59 1.12
C LYS A 259 7.07 -26.22 0.30
N ASN A 260 6.52 -25.48 -0.65
CA ASN A 260 5.42 -25.99 -1.48
C ASN A 260 5.89 -26.76 -2.71
#